data_e1a63aca8a19b1d0b55daa07971251dc
#
_entry.id   e1a63aca8a19b1d0b55daa07971251dc
#
_cell.length_a   1.000
_cell.length_b   1.000
_cell.length_c   1.000
_cell.angle_alpha   90.00
_cell.angle_beta   90.00
_cell.angle_gamma   90.00
#
_symmetry.space_group_name_H-M   'P 1'
#
loop_
_entity.id
_entity.type
_entity.pdbx_description
1 polymer ?
#
loop_
_entity_poly.entity_id
_entity_poly.type
_entity_poly.pdbx_seq_one_letter_code
_entity_poly.pdbx_strand_id
1 'polypeptide(L)'
;KFVVNHKTKSLLALMRLSYGLLGVVYEVTLRVRPVQGFAVQTAKTSFKGFARLGAKLPGATAGVKLYLLPFRDRIYFELRRPAAAADPGKKFAWRFKDWAVYSALPEAARSLGLALPIKQLRYPLIDSLSEVGQTLIGNAMVRTGSNAVEQSGRYRLLGSKSRFSYTTWGFPAAEFGNTVLAYKLFCKEHYARTGYRCDMPAVSFRLNRDRSGPLSPSFDGAMFTTSALSTQIDGWDDYVFDF
;
A
#
# COMPACT_ATOMS: atom_id res chain seq x y z
N LYS A 1 -22.76 -24.49 -16.33
CA LYS A 1 -21.65 -24.66 -15.39
C LYS A 1 -20.44 -25.16 -16.16
N PHE A 2 -19.34 -24.41 -16.09
CA PHE A 2 -18.10 -24.78 -16.75
C PHE A 2 -16.96 -24.86 -15.70
N VAL A 3 -16.12 -25.90 -15.80
CA VAL A 3 -15.00 -26.10 -14.87
C VAL A 3 -13.70 -25.77 -15.59
N VAL A 4 -13.02 -24.77 -15.06
CA VAL A 4 -11.70 -24.33 -15.55
C VAL A 4 -10.63 -24.92 -14.63
N ASN A 5 -9.68 -25.67 -15.18
CA ASN A 5 -8.66 -26.37 -14.38
C ASN A 5 -7.33 -26.48 -15.15
N HIS A 6 -6.41 -27.25 -14.60
CA HIS A 6 -5.08 -27.47 -15.20
C HIS A 6 -5.10 -28.13 -16.61
N LYS A 7 -6.21 -28.71 -17.04
CA LYS A 7 -6.38 -29.26 -18.40
C LYS A 7 -6.74 -28.15 -19.40
N THR A 8 -7.37 -27.07 -18.93
CA THR A 8 -7.74 -25.88 -19.73
C THR A 8 -6.81 -24.72 -19.41
N LYS A 9 -5.48 -24.92 -19.59
CA LYS A 9 -4.44 -23.99 -19.13
C LYS A 9 -4.62 -22.55 -19.62
N SER A 10 -4.93 -22.36 -20.89
CA SER A 10 -5.11 -21.02 -21.48
C SER A 10 -6.28 -20.28 -20.86
N LEU A 11 -7.42 -20.98 -20.72
CA LEU A 11 -8.61 -20.39 -20.10
C LEU A 11 -8.39 -20.14 -18.61
N LEU A 12 -7.69 -21.03 -17.90
CA LEU A 12 -7.33 -20.83 -16.49
C LEU A 12 -6.43 -19.59 -16.30
N ALA A 13 -5.49 -19.38 -17.22
CA ALA A 13 -4.62 -18.20 -17.19
C ALA A 13 -5.41 -16.90 -17.40
N LEU A 14 -6.38 -16.89 -18.31
CA LEU A 14 -7.29 -15.77 -18.52
C LEU A 14 -8.21 -15.52 -17.31
N MET A 15 -8.79 -16.60 -16.75
CA MET A 15 -9.72 -16.49 -15.62
C MET A 15 -9.08 -15.97 -14.34
N ARG A 16 -7.78 -16.23 -14.11
CA ARG A 16 -7.06 -15.78 -12.90
C ARG A 16 -7.11 -14.28 -12.68
N LEU A 17 -7.12 -13.49 -13.74
CA LEU A 17 -7.12 -12.02 -13.69
C LEU A 17 -8.14 -11.44 -14.67
N SER A 18 -9.29 -12.10 -14.80
CA SER A 18 -10.33 -11.69 -15.75
C SER A 18 -11.10 -10.44 -15.34
N TYR A 19 -10.91 -9.94 -14.13
CA TYR A 19 -11.64 -8.78 -13.59
C TYR A 19 -13.17 -8.90 -13.72
N GLY A 20 -13.69 -10.14 -13.72
CA GLY A 20 -15.10 -10.42 -13.92
C GLY A 20 -15.58 -10.41 -15.39
N LEU A 21 -14.70 -10.10 -16.36
CA LEU A 21 -15.08 -9.98 -17.78
C LEU A 21 -15.48 -11.30 -18.44
N LEU A 22 -15.02 -12.43 -17.91
CA LEU A 22 -15.26 -13.76 -18.47
C LEU A 22 -16.39 -14.54 -17.75
N GLY A 23 -17.12 -13.90 -16.86
CA GLY A 23 -18.24 -14.50 -16.18
C GLY A 23 -18.14 -14.46 -14.66
N VAL A 24 -19.10 -15.08 -13.98
CA VAL A 24 -19.19 -15.15 -12.53
C VAL A 24 -18.54 -16.41 -12.02
N VAL A 25 -17.52 -16.25 -11.18
CA VAL A 25 -16.86 -17.35 -10.48
C VAL A 25 -17.57 -17.57 -9.14
N TYR A 26 -18.19 -18.71 -8.91
CA TYR A 26 -18.92 -19.01 -7.68
C TYR A 26 -18.21 -20.05 -6.79
N GLU A 27 -17.20 -20.75 -7.32
CA GLU A 27 -16.43 -21.73 -6.57
C GLU A 27 -14.97 -21.71 -7.05
N VAL A 28 -14.04 -21.70 -6.11
CA VAL A 28 -12.59 -21.72 -6.41
C VAL A 28 -11.90 -22.74 -5.51
N THR A 29 -11.14 -23.64 -6.12
CA THR A 29 -10.22 -24.52 -5.39
C THR A 29 -8.80 -23.95 -5.47
N LEU A 30 -8.24 -23.61 -4.32
CA LEU A 30 -6.90 -23.03 -4.20
C LEU A 30 -5.90 -24.03 -3.66
N ARG A 31 -4.72 -24.08 -4.29
CA ARG A 31 -3.56 -24.74 -3.70
C ARG A 31 -2.97 -23.82 -2.64
N VAL A 32 -2.97 -24.24 -1.40
CA VAL A 32 -2.39 -23.49 -0.29
C VAL A 32 -1.00 -24.03 0.07
N ARG A 33 -0.21 -23.19 0.69
CA ARG A 33 1.09 -23.53 1.26
C ARG A 33 1.15 -23.06 2.72
N PRO A 34 2.00 -23.66 3.55
CA PRO A 34 2.22 -23.17 4.91
C PRO A 34 2.61 -21.69 4.91
N VAL A 35 2.14 -20.98 5.92
CA VAL A 35 2.44 -19.56 6.07
C VAL A 35 3.90 -19.40 6.48
N GLN A 36 4.60 -18.51 5.79
CA GLN A 36 5.99 -18.20 6.09
C GLN A 36 6.09 -16.92 6.93
N GLY A 37 7.00 -16.89 7.87
CA GLY A 37 7.40 -15.68 8.57
C GLY A 37 8.25 -14.77 7.67
N PHE A 38 8.25 -13.48 7.99
CA PHE A 38 9.06 -12.48 7.31
C PHE A 38 9.88 -11.70 8.32
N ALA A 39 11.15 -11.49 8.02
CA ALA A 39 11.94 -10.46 8.66
C ALA A 39 11.64 -9.12 7.98
N VAL A 40 11.27 -8.12 8.77
CA VAL A 40 10.91 -6.79 8.27
C VAL A 40 11.98 -5.80 8.72
N GLN A 41 12.59 -5.12 7.76
CA GLN A 41 13.52 -4.02 7.99
C GLN A 41 12.85 -2.74 7.54
N THR A 42 12.77 -1.76 8.44
CA THR A 42 12.22 -0.43 8.13
C THR A 42 13.33 0.59 7.96
N ALA A 43 13.14 1.53 7.05
CA ALA A 43 14.02 2.67 6.88
C ALA A 43 13.23 3.89 6.38
N LYS A 44 13.85 5.06 6.41
CA LYS A 44 13.26 6.31 5.92
C LYS A 44 14.22 7.09 5.04
N THR A 45 13.69 7.84 4.08
CA THR A 45 14.45 8.72 3.21
C THR A 45 13.60 9.91 2.75
N SER A 46 14.22 10.91 2.12
CA SER A 46 13.50 11.95 1.38
C SER A 46 13.09 11.45 -0.02
N PHE A 47 12.18 12.15 -0.69
CA PHE A 47 11.82 11.84 -2.07
C PHE A 47 13.03 11.91 -3.02
N LYS A 48 13.88 12.95 -2.88
CA LYS A 48 15.11 13.07 -3.66
C LYS A 48 16.13 11.94 -3.36
N GLY A 49 16.24 11.58 -2.08
CA GLY A 49 17.08 10.43 -1.68
C GLY A 49 16.54 9.12 -2.23
N PHE A 50 15.23 8.94 -2.24
CA PHE A 50 14.59 7.75 -2.80
C PHE A 50 14.80 7.63 -4.31
N ALA A 51 14.74 8.70 -5.07
CA ALA A 51 14.99 8.66 -6.52
C ALA A 51 16.36 8.04 -6.86
N ARG A 52 17.38 8.28 -6.02
CA ARG A 52 18.70 7.66 -6.16
C ARG A 52 18.73 6.18 -5.75
N LEU A 53 17.91 5.80 -4.75
CA LEU A 53 17.78 4.42 -4.29
C LEU A 53 16.85 3.60 -5.19
N GLY A 54 15.84 4.25 -5.75
CA GLY A 54 14.78 3.64 -6.56
C GLY A 54 15.34 2.83 -7.73
N ALA A 55 16.42 3.29 -8.33
CA ALA A 55 17.11 2.55 -9.39
C ALA A 55 17.65 1.16 -8.96
N LYS A 56 17.88 0.95 -7.67
CA LYS A 56 18.35 -0.34 -7.11
C LYS A 56 17.21 -1.25 -6.65
N LEU A 57 16.01 -0.72 -6.42
CA LEU A 57 14.87 -1.48 -5.90
C LEU A 57 14.28 -2.48 -6.90
N PRO A 58 14.28 -2.27 -8.23
CA PRO A 58 13.78 -3.25 -9.18
C PRO A 58 14.47 -4.61 -9.06
N GLY A 59 15.76 -4.64 -8.73
CA GLY A 59 16.55 -5.86 -8.53
C GLY A 59 16.44 -6.48 -7.13
N ALA A 60 15.72 -5.86 -6.20
CA ALA A 60 15.63 -6.37 -4.83
C ALA A 60 14.88 -7.70 -4.78
N THR A 61 15.43 -8.69 -4.09
CA THR A 61 14.78 -9.99 -3.83
C THR A 61 13.76 -9.91 -2.69
N ALA A 62 13.82 -8.85 -1.88
CA ALA A 62 12.89 -8.60 -0.79
C ALA A 62 11.56 -8.03 -1.30
N GLY A 63 10.46 -8.33 -0.62
CA GLY A 63 9.21 -7.60 -0.77
C GLY A 63 9.41 -6.14 -0.32
N VAL A 64 8.90 -5.20 -1.11
CA VAL A 64 9.03 -3.76 -0.82
C VAL A 64 7.65 -3.15 -0.64
N LYS A 65 7.45 -2.45 0.47
CA LYS A 65 6.28 -1.63 0.74
C LYS A 65 6.74 -0.23 1.13
N LEU A 66 6.11 0.78 0.59
CA LEU A 66 6.43 2.18 0.82
C LEU A 66 5.21 2.92 1.37
N TYR A 67 5.49 3.94 2.19
CA TYR A 67 4.52 4.95 2.61
C TYR A 67 5.07 6.32 2.20
N LEU A 68 4.33 7.01 1.35
CA LEU A 68 4.73 8.28 0.75
C LEU A 68 4.02 9.42 1.47
N LEU A 69 4.79 10.35 2.02
CA LEU A 69 4.29 11.57 2.66
C LEU A 69 4.82 12.81 1.89
N PRO A 70 4.17 13.20 0.78
CA PRO A 70 4.69 14.21 -0.14
C PRO A 70 4.89 15.57 0.54
N PHE A 71 3.99 15.96 1.47
CA PHE A 71 4.04 17.26 2.16
C PHE A 71 5.07 17.31 3.28
N ARG A 72 5.51 16.15 3.78
CA ARG A 72 6.62 16.04 4.76
C ARG A 72 7.97 15.76 4.10
N ASP A 73 8.01 15.57 2.79
CA ASP A 73 9.20 15.12 2.07
C ASP A 73 9.81 13.84 2.66
N ARG A 74 8.97 12.87 3.02
CA ARG A 74 9.37 11.62 3.65
C ARG A 74 8.79 10.42 2.95
N ILE A 75 9.61 9.39 2.82
CA ILE A 75 9.23 8.05 2.39
C ILE A 75 9.71 7.08 3.47
N TYR A 76 8.78 6.30 3.97
CA TYR A 76 9.07 5.16 4.85
C TYR A 76 8.96 3.90 4.04
N PHE A 77 9.89 2.99 4.18
CA PHE A 77 9.85 1.73 3.45
C PHE A 77 10.12 0.54 4.36
N GLU A 78 9.46 -0.55 4.04
CA GLU A 78 9.59 -1.85 4.64
C GLU A 78 10.17 -2.81 3.62
N LEU A 79 11.30 -3.40 3.96
CA LEU A 79 11.89 -4.51 3.22
C LEU A 79 11.51 -5.81 3.92
N ARG A 80 10.85 -6.71 3.21
CA ARG A 80 10.35 -7.98 3.75
C ARG A 80 11.11 -9.13 3.12
N ARG A 81 11.81 -9.92 3.95
CA ARG A 81 12.55 -11.10 3.53
C ARG A 81 11.95 -12.34 4.19
N PRO A 82 11.85 -13.49 3.51
CA PRO A 82 11.46 -14.73 4.15
C PRO A 82 12.38 -15.04 5.34
N ALA A 83 11.79 -15.48 6.45
CA ALA A 83 12.50 -15.93 7.65
C ALA A 83 12.10 -17.34 8.01
N ALA A 84 13.01 -18.11 8.60
CA ALA A 84 12.81 -19.53 8.92
C ALA A 84 11.73 -19.75 9.99
N ALA A 85 11.54 -18.82 10.92
CA ALA A 85 10.49 -18.87 11.93
C ALA A 85 9.97 -17.47 12.26
N ALA A 86 8.66 -17.38 12.50
CA ALA A 86 8.06 -16.19 13.08
C ALA A 86 8.28 -16.19 14.60
N ASP A 87 8.82 -15.09 15.14
CA ASP A 87 8.93 -14.93 16.59
C ASP A 87 7.52 -14.68 17.17
N PRO A 88 6.96 -15.64 17.93
CA PRO A 88 5.60 -15.52 18.46
C PRO A 88 5.45 -14.34 19.43
N GLY A 89 6.53 -13.90 20.08
CA GLY A 89 6.51 -12.82 21.06
C GLY A 89 6.23 -11.43 20.45
N LYS A 90 6.38 -11.26 19.13
CA LYS A 90 6.22 -9.95 18.44
C LYS A 90 4.91 -9.80 17.65
N LYS A 91 4.03 -10.80 17.73
CA LYS A 91 2.72 -10.74 17.07
C LYS A 91 1.89 -9.53 17.50
N PHE A 92 1.93 -9.17 18.78
CA PHE A 92 1.19 -8.03 19.30
C PHE A 92 1.67 -6.70 18.71
N ALA A 93 2.97 -6.46 18.68
CA ALA A 93 3.56 -5.22 18.15
C ALA A 93 3.21 -5.02 16.65
N TRP A 94 3.26 -6.10 15.88
CA TRP A 94 2.86 -6.05 14.47
C TRP A 94 1.36 -5.76 14.30
N ARG A 95 0.51 -6.42 15.07
CA ARG A 95 -0.93 -6.18 15.07
C ARG A 95 -1.28 -4.74 15.46
N PHE A 96 -0.60 -4.22 16.47
CA PHE A 96 -0.77 -2.85 16.90
C PHE A 96 -0.38 -1.87 15.79
N LYS A 97 0.76 -2.11 15.11
CA LYS A 97 1.17 -1.29 13.96
C LYS A 97 0.11 -1.29 12.86
N ASP A 98 -0.36 -2.45 12.47
CA ASP A 98 -1.35 -2.57 11.40
C ASP A 98 -2.67 -1.90 11.78
N TRP A 99 -3.12 -2.10 13.02
CA TRP A 99 -4.29 -1.40 13.54
C TRP A 99 -4.08 0.12 13.54
N ALA A 100 -2.93 0.61 14.00
CA ALA A 100 -2.63 2.02 14.04
C ALA A 100 -2.65 2.65 12.63
N VAL A 101 -2.06 1.98 11.64
CA VAL A 101 -1.98 2.50 10.25
C VAL A 101 -3.31 2.40 9.51
N TYR A 102 -4.03 1.26 9.64
CA TYR A 102 -5.20 0.98 8.81
C TYR A 102 -6.55 1.22 9.50
N SER A 103 -6.55 1.49 10.79
CA SER A 103 -7.78 1.76 11.54
C SER A 103 -7.70 3.07 12.34
N ALA A 104 -6.70 3.20 13.22
CA ALA A 104 -6.62 4.37 14.11
C ALA A 104 -6.30 5.65 13.34
N LEU A 105 -5.37 5.63 12.39
CA LEU A 105 -5.00 6.81 11.61
C LEU A 105 -6.13 7.30 10.70
N PRO A 106 -6.83 6.44 9.92
CA PRO A 106 -8.00 6.88 9.15
C PRO A 106 -9.11 7.44 10.04
N GLU A 107 -9.37 6.82 11.20
CA GLU A 107 -10.39 7.33 12.13
C GLU A 107 -9.99 8.68 12.72
N ALA A 108 -8.73 8.84 13.10
CA ALA A 108 -8.20 10.12 13.58
C ALA A 108 -8.28 11.20 12.49
N ALA A 109 -7.90 10.88 11.24
CA ALA A 109 -7.97 11.81 10.12
C ALA A 109 -9.42 12.25 9.86
N ARG A 110 -10.36 11.31 9.86
CA ARG A 110 -11.80 11.59 9.72
C ARG A 110 -12.32 12.46 10.86
N SER A 111 -12.02 12.11 12.10
CA SER A 111 -12.47 12.85 13.28
C SER A 111 -11.90 14.26 13.31
N LEU A 112 -10.63 14.43 12.95
CA LEU A 112 -10.01 15.75 12.78
C LEU A 112 -10.65 16.52 11.63
N GLY A 113 -11.06 15.84 10.56
CA GLY A 113 -11.81 16.44 9.45
C GLY A 113 -13.13 17.06 9.88
N LEU A 114 -13.82 16.42 10.82
CA LEU A 114 -15.08 16.92 11.38
C LEU A 114 -14.87 18.01 12.44
N ALA A 115 -13.87 17.84 13.30
CA ALA A 115 -13.63 18.73 14.43
C ALA A 115 -12.86 20.00 14.07
N LEU A 116 -12.00 19.96 13.06
CA LEU A 116 -11.14 21.07 12.63
C LEU A 116 -11.42 21.45 11.17
N PRO A 117 -12.34 22.36 10.91
CA PRO A 117 -12.67 22.79 9.55
C PRO A 117 -11.52 23.55 8.86
N ILE A 118 -10.58 24.09 9.65
CA ILE A 118 -9.45 24.86 9.12
C ILE A 118 -8.38 23.91 8.57
N LYS A 119 -8.31 23.77 7.26
CA LYS A 119 -7.40 22.87 6.54
C LYS A 119 -5.93 23.10 6.88
N GLN A 120 -5.53 24.36 7.08
CA GLN A 120 -4.16 24.78 7.40
C GLN A 120 -3.64 24.20 8.73
N LEU A 121 -4.53 23.96 9.69
CA LEU A 121 -4.19 23.34 10.98
C LEU A 121 -4.34 21.82 10.93
N ARG A 122 -5.41 21.36 10.29
CA ARG A 122 -5.75 19.94 10.23
C ARG A 122 -4.69 19.10 9.51
N TYR A 123 -4.28 19.51 8.31
CA TYR A 123 -3.34 18.72 7.51
C TYR A 123 -1.96 18.54 8.14
N PRO A 124 -1.30 19.57 8.69
CA PRO A 124 -0.04 19.38 9.41
C PRO A 124 -0.16 18.44 10.61
N LEU A 125 -1.31 18.45 11.30
CA LEU A 125 -1.55 17.54 12.42
C LEU A 125 -1.67 16.09 11.97
N ILE A 126 -2.43 15.81 10.91
CA ILE A 126 -2.55 14.47 10.33
C ILE A 126 -1.20 13.97 9.81
N ASP A 127 -0.44 14.83 9.13
CA ASP A 127 0.92 14.48 8.66
C ASP A 127 1.84 14.13 9.83
N SER A 128 1.77 14.88 10.93
CA SER A 128 2.55 14.61 12.12
C SER A 128 2.17 13.29 12.78
N LEU A 129 0.87 13.00 12.91
CA LEU A 129 0.39 11.71 13.40
C LEU A 129 0.84 10.55 12.51
N SER A 130 0.79 10.73 11.19
CA SER A 130 1.26 9.74 10.23
C SER A 130 2.77 9.50 10.36
N GLU A 131 3.56 10.56 10.50
CA GLU A 131 5.01 10.46 10.65
C GLU A 131 5.39 9.80 11.98
N VAL A 132 4.74 10.19 13.09
CA VAL A 132 4.94 9.57 14.40
C VAL A 132 4.57 8.08 14.35
N GLY A 133 3.43 7.73 13.77
CA GLY A 133 3.02 6.34 13.60
C GLY A 133 4.05 5.53 12.83
N GLN A 134 4.57 6.04 11.71
CA GLN A 134 5.58 5.34 10.92
C GLN A 134 6.94 5.26 11.64
N THR A 135 7.33 6.28 12.39
CA THR A 135 8.63 6.33 13.07
C THR A 135 8.65 5.48 14.33
N LEU A 136 7.70 5.69 15.23
CA LEU A 136 7.67 4.99 16.52
C LEU A 136 7.34 3.52 16.37
N ILE A 137 6.30 3.22 15.59
CA ILE A 137 5.82 1.85 15.41
C ILE A 137 6.74 1.07 14.48
N GLY A 138 7.26 1.71 13.42
CA GLY A 138 8.15 1.08 12.45
C GLY A 138 9.53 0.71 13.00
N ASN A 139 10.20 1.64 13.67
CA ASN A 139 11.58 1.44 14.12
C ASN A 139 11.70 0.69 15.45
N ALA A 140 10.75 0.88 16.38
CA ALA A 140 10.85 0.34 17.72
C ALA A 140 10.29 -1.08 17.85
N MET A 141 9.28 -1.44 17.08
CA MET A 141 8.46 -2.63 17.35
C MET A 141 8.59 -3.76 16.34
N VAL A 142 9.14 -3.54 15.14
CA VAL A 142 9.08 -4.55 14.08
C VAL A 142 10.45 -4.83 13.50
N ARG A 143 11.20 -5.69 14.18
CA ARG A 143 12.47 -6.22 13.62
C ARG A 143 12.36 -7.62 13.04
N THR A 144 11.35 -8.41 13.38
CA THR A 144 11.23 -9.80 12.96
C THR A 144 9.80 -10.27 12.81
N GLY A 145 9.64 -11.07 11.86
CA GLY A 145 8.60 -11.92 11.37
C GLY A 145 7.20 -11.85 11.97
N SER A 146 6.25 -11.46 11.17
CA SER A 146 4.87 -11.78 11.44
C SER A 146 4.20 -12.32 10.19
N ASN A 147 3.17 -13.11 10.44
CA ASN A 147 2.38 -13.72 9.41
C ASN A 147 1.37 -12.73 8.85
N ALA A 148 1.59 -12.24 7.64
CA ALA A 148 0.71 -11.28 6.98
C ALA A 148 -0.74 -11.77 6.83
N VAL A 149 -0.97 -13.09 6.73
CA VAL A 149 -2.31 -13.66 6.53
C VAL A 149 -3.16 -13.63 7.81
N GLU A 150 -2.56 -13.79 8.98
CA GLU A 150 -3.28 -13.65 10.25
C GLU A 150 -3.78 -12.21 10.50
N GLN A 151 -3.15 -11.24 9.87
CA GLN A 151 -3.45 -9.82 10.07
C GLN A 151 -4.72 -9.38 9.35
N SER A 152 -4.92 -9.84 8.11
CA SER A 152 -6.05 -9.40 7.29
C SER A 152 -7.43 -9.75 7.85
N GLY A 153 -7.54 -10.83 8.62
CA GLY A 153 -8.80 -11.23 9.26
C GLY A 153 -9.19 -10.39 10.48
N ARG A 154 -8.26 -9.68 11.10
CA ARG A 154 -8.45 -9.03 12.40
C ARG A 154 -8.79 -7.54 12.35
N TYR A 155 -8.60 -6.88 11.23
CA TYR A 155 -9.13 -5.52 11.03
C TYR A 155 -10.64 -5.45 11.25
N ARG A 156 -11.37 -6.54 10.94
CA ARG A 156 -12.81 -6.64 11.19
C ARG A 156 -13.17 -6.73 12.66
N LEU A 157 -12.30 -7.31 13.50
CA LEU A 157 -12.56 -7.50 14.94
C LEU A 157 -12.44 -6.21 15.76
N LEU A 158 -11.65 -5.26 15.30
CA LEU A 158 -11.45 -3.98 15.97
C LEU A 158 -12.45 -2.91 15.52
N GLY A 159 -13.42 -3.30 14.68
CA GLY A 159 -14.61 -2.48 14.40
C GLY A 159 -14.32 -1.14 13.75
N SER A 160 -13.26 -1.01 12.96
CA SER A 160 -13.02 0.23 12.22
C SER A 160 -14.21 0.52 11.31
N LYS A 161 -14.92 1.59 11.61
CA LYS A 161 -16.00 2.15 10.78
C LYS A 161 -15.44 3.17 9.78
N SER A 162 -14.14 3.38 9.76
CA SER A 162 -13.50 4.37 8.91
C SER A 162 -13.69 3.98 7.44
N ARG A 163 -14.34 4.88 6.71
CA ARG A 163 -14.44 4.79 5.25
C ARG A 163 -13.35 5.67 4.67
N PHE A 164 -12.67 5.17 3.67
CA PHE A 164 -11.72 5.94 2.87
C PHE A 164 -11.86 5.55 1.41
N SER A 165 -11.68 6.52 0.54
CA SER A 165 -11.53 6.31 -0.89
C SER A 165 -10.10 5.95 -1.20
N TYR A 166 -9.90 5.07 -2.17
CA TYR A 166 -8.56 4.76 -2.65
C TYR A 166 -8.57 4.52 -4.15
N THR A 167 -7.46 4.83 -4.78
CA THR A 167 -7.18 4.47 -6.16
C THR A 167 -5.76 3.95 -6.26
N THR A 168 -5.48 3.14 -7.28
CA THR A 168 -4.17 2.50 -7.45
C THR A 168 -3.74 2.58 -8.90
N TRP A 169 -2.55 3.13 -9.12
CA TRP A 169 -1.86 3.15 -10.41
C TRP A 169 -0.65 2.23 -10.39
N GLY A 170 -0.31 1.67 -11.53
CA GLY A 170 0.86 0.82 -11.71
C GLY A 170 1.87 1.45 -12.65
N PHE A 171 3.15 1.41 -12.27
CA PHE A 171 4.25 2.01 -13.02
C PHE A 171 5.39 0.99 -13.22
N PRO A 172 6.07 0.99 -14.37
CA PRO A 172 7.24 0.15 -14.57
C PRO A 172 8.28 0.36 -13.46
N ALA A 173 8.83 -0.74 -12.95
CA ALA A 173 9.76 -0.65 -11.82
C ALA A 173 11.02 0.17 -12.15
N ALA A 174 11.46 0.20 -13.40
CA ALA A 174 12.62 0.99 -13.83
C ALA A 174 12.39 2.51 -13.67
N GLU A 175 11.16 2.97 -13.92
CA GLU A 175 10.79 4.39 -13.86
C GLU A 175 10.32 4.86 -12.49
N PHE A 176 10.25 3.96 -11.52
CA PHE A 176 9.57 4.25 -10.27
C PHE A 176 10.20 5.40 -9.46
N GLY A 177 11.51 5.58 -9.54
CA GLY A 177 12.19 6.70 -8.90
C GLY A 177 11.69 8.07 -9.40
N ASN A 178 11.53 8.20 -10.71
CA ASN A 178 10.98 9.39 -11.36
C ASN A 178 9.49 9.56 -11.06
N THR A 179 8.74 8.45 -11.09
CA THR A 179 7.31 8.44 -10.78
C THR A 179 7.02 8.94 -9.36
N VAL A 180 7.82 8.56 -8.38
CA VAL A 180 7.67 9.02 -6.99
C VAL A 180 7.92 10.53 -6.88
N LEU A 181 8.89 11.08 -7.62
CA LEU A 181 9.11 12.52 -7.67
C LEU A 181 7.96 13.26 -8.36
N ALA A 182 7.48 12.74 -9.49
CA ALA A 182 6.31 13.28 -10.20
C ALA A 182 5.07 13.27 -9.30
N TYR A 183 4.82 12.18 -8.58
CA TYR A 183 3.73 12.10 -7.61
C TYR A 183 3.82 13.18 -6.52
N LYS A 184 5.01 13.43 -5.99
CA LYS A 184 5.20 14.52 -5.01
C LYS A 184 4.87 15.90 -5.60
N LEU A 185 5.33 16.17 -6.82
CA LEU A 185 5.05 17.43 -7.51
C LEU A 185 3.56 17.57 -7.76
N PHE A 186 2.94 16.57 -8.35
CA PHE A 186 1.50 16.53 -8.56
C PHE A 186 0.71 16.83 -7.27
N CYS A 187 1.01 16.16 -6.16
CA CYS A 187 0.33 16.40 -4.90
C CYS A 187 0.39 17.87 -4.46
N LYS A 188 1.55 18.52 -4.63
CA LYS A 188 1.75 19.92 -4.25
C LYS A 188 1.03 20.89 -5.19
N GLU A 189 1.13 20.68 -6.50
CA GLU A 189 0.50 21.48 -7.52
C GLU A 189 -1.02 21.37 -7.46
N HIS A 190 -1.56 20.16 -7.34
CA HIS A 190 -2.99 19.93 -7.18
C HIS A 190 -3.51 20.63 -5.93
N TYR A 191 -2.82 20.50 -4.79
CA TYR A 191 -3.21 21.19 -3.56
C TYR A 191 -3.18 22.72 -3.69
N ALA A 192 -2.15 23.26 -4.33
CA ALA A 192 -2.04 24.72 -4.55
C ALA A 192 -3.19 25.23 -5.43
N ARG A 193 -3.63 24.46 -6.41
CA ARG A 193 -4.68 24.82 -7.36
C ARG A 193 -6.09 24.66 -6.78
N THR A 194 -6.36 23.54 -6.09
CA THR A 194 -7.71 23.13 -5.68
C THR A 194 -7.97 23.27 -4.18
N GLY A 195 -6.92 23.40 -3.36
CA GLY A 195 -7.03 23.31 -1.90
C GLY A 195 -7.40 21.91 -1.38
N TYR A 196 -7.39 20.89 -2.28
CA TYR A 196 -7.60 19.49 -1.91
C TYR A 196 -6.29 18.71 -1.92
N ARG A 197 -6.13 17.83 -0.97
CA ARG A 197 -5.09 16.80 -0.94
C ARG A 197 -5.56 15.56 -0.19
N CYS A 198 -5.00 14.43 -0.52
CA CYS A 198 -5.19 13.23 0.29
C CYS A 198 -4.66 13.45 1.70
N ASP A 199 -5.43 13.05 2.69
CA ASP A 199 -5.12 13.18 4.12
C ASP A 199 -4.43 11.93 4.70
N MET A 200 -4.32 10.87 3.91
CA MET A 200 -3.60 9.66 4.27
C MET A 200 -2.28 9.55 3.50
N PRO A 201 -1.24 8.90 4.07
CA PRO A 201 -0.06 8.55 3.30
C PRO A 201 -0.41 7.67 2.11
N ALA A 202 0.16 7.97 0.95
CA ALA A 202 0.04 7.04 -0.16
C ALA A 202 0.86 5.78 0.10
N VAL A 203 0.35 4.64 -0.34
CA VAL A 203 0.99 3.33 -0.14
C VAL A 203 1.44 2.77 -1.48
N SER A 204 2.65 2.26 -1.53
CA SER A 204 3.20 1.66 -2.74
C SER A 204 3.73 0.26 -2.44
N PHE A 205 3.51 -0.66 -3.39
CA PHE A 205 4.00 -2.02 -3.33
C PHE A 205 4.75 -2.38 -4.60
N ARG A 206 5.85 -3.11 -4.45
CA ARG A 206 6.51 -3.74 -5.58
C ARG A 206 5.79 -5.05 -5.93
N LEU A 207 5.40 -5.18 -7.18
CA LEU A 207 4.91 -6.41 -7.78
C LEU A 207 6.03 -7.03 -8.63
N ASN A 208 6.28 -8.31 -8.39
CA ASN A 208 7.19 -9.07 -9.24
C ASN A 208 6.53 -9.34 -10.60
N ARG A 209 7.36 -9.56 -11.62
CA ARG A 209 6.84 -10.01 -12.90
C ARG A 209 6.01 -11.29 -12.72
N ASP A 210 4.80 -11.27 -13.25
CA ASP A 210 3.89 -12.41 -13.19
C ASP A 210 3.36 -12.75 -14.59
N ARG A 211 3.86 -13.85 -15.15
CA ARG A 211 3.43 -14.41 -16.44
C ARG A 211 2.36 -15.50 -16.31
N SER A 212 1.77 -15.67 -15.16
CA SER A 212 0.75 -16.70 -14.94
C SER A 212 -0.57 -16.41 -15.64
N GLY A 213 -0.82 -15.16 -16.04
CA GLY A 213 -2.00 -14.73 -16.78
C GLY A 213 -1.71 -13.50 -17.64
N PRO A 214 -2.15 -13.48 -18.91
CA PRO A 214 -1.88 -12.37 -19.84
C PRO A 214 -2.51 -11.04 -19.40
N LEU A 215 -3.50 -11.06 -18.53
CA LEU A 215 -4.13 -9.87 -17.95
C LEU A 215 -3.45 -9.41 -16.64
N SER A 216 -2.31 -10.02 -16.27
CA SER A 216 -1.54 -9.54 -15.12
C SER A 216 -0.99 -8.15 -15.39
N PRO A 217 -1.19 -7.16 -14.50
CA PRO A 217 -0.63 -5.83 -14.68
C PRO A 217 0.92 -5.84 -14.71
N SER A 218 1.54 -6.89 -14.16
CA SER A 218 3.00 -7.09 -14.18
C SER A 218 3.47 -8.16 -15.17
N PHE A 219 2.68 -8.46 -16.22
CA PHE A 219 3.00 -9.50 -17.20
C PHE A 219 4.31 -9.22 -17.94
N ASP A 220 4.50 -7.99 -18.41
CA ASP A 220 5.68 -7.61 -19.18
C ASP A 220 6.92 -7.37 -18.30
N GLY A 221 6.73 -6.96 -17.06
CA GLY A 221 7.84 -6.65 -16.16
C GLY A 221 7.42 -6.45 -14.72
N ALA A 222 8.40 -6.32 -13.85
CA ALA A 222 8.16 -5.89 -12.48
C ALA A 222 7.65 -4.44 -12.48
N MET A 223 6.72 -4.15 -11.56
CA MET A 223 6.13 -2.83 -11.42
C MET A 223 6.03 -2.42 -9.96
N PHE A 224 5.83 -1.14 -9.73
CA PHE A 224 5.36 -0.61 -8.47
C PHE A 224 3.94 -0.08 -8.62
N THR A 225 3.11 -0.31 -7.63
CA THR A 225 1.82 0.35 -7.51
C THR A 225 1.98 1.59 -6.63
N THR A 226 1.19 2.62 -6.89
CA THR A 226 1.01 3.75 -5.97
C THR A 226 -0.48 3.90 -5.72
N SER A 227 -0.87 3.75 -4.47
CA SER A 227 -2.26 3.88 -4.03
C SER A 227 -2.40 5.17 -3.25
N ALA A 228 -3.17 6.12 -3.76
CA ALA A 228 -3.60 7.29 -3.00
C ALA A 228 -4.80 6.91 -2.13
N LEU A 229 -4.85 7.44 -0.92
CA LEU A 229 -5.89 7.17 0.06
C LEU A 229 -6.36 8.49 0.68
N SER A 230 -7.67 8.65 0.84
CA SER A 230 -8.25 9.80 1.53
C SER A 230 -9.50 9.44 2.30
N THR A 231 -9.68 10.04 3.48
CA THR A 231 -10.95 10.01 4.22
C THR A 231 -11.89 11.13 3.78
N GLN A 232 -11.41 12.09 2.99
CA GLN A 232 -12.16 13.20 2.43
C GLN A 232 -12.67 12.83 1.04
N ILE A 233 -13.97 13.03 0.82
CA ILE A 233 -14.63 12.72 -0.45
C ILE A 233 -14.66 13.94 -1.36
N ASP A 234 -14.93 15.13 -0.79
CA ASP A 234 -15.04 16.38 -1.58
C ASP A 234 -13.68 16.72 -2.23
N GLY A 235 -13.63 16.68 -3.54
CA GLY A 235 -12.43 16.89 -4.36
C GLY A 235 -11.65 15.61 -4.68
N TRP A 236 -12.14 14.44 -4.25
CA TRP A 236 -11.50 13.15 -4.56
C TRP A 236 -11.54 12.81 -6.06
N ASP A 237 -12.69 13.00 -6.68
CA ASP A 237 -12.87 12.64 -8.09
C ASP A 237 -11.96 13.49 -9.00
N ASP A 238 -11.87 14.80 -8.74
CA ASP A 238 -10.95 15.68 -9.44
C ASP A 238 -9.48 15.26 -9.24
N TYR A 239 -9.13 14.88 -8.00
CA TYR A 239 -7.78 14.39 -7.71
C TYR A 239 -7.43 13.14 -8.47
N VAL A 240 -8.36 12.19 -8.56
CA VAL A 240 -8.15 10.91 -9.29
C VAL A 240 -8.07 11.14 -10.79
N PHE A 241 -8.87 12.08 -11.30
CA PHE A 241 -8.91 12.39 -12.72
C PHE A 241 -7.67 13.16 -13.21
N ASP A 242 -7.12 14.02 -12.36
CA ASP A 242 -5.94 14.84 -12.68
C ASP A 242 -4.62 14.07 -12.64
N PHE A 243 -4.53 12.95 -11.88
CA PHE A 243 -3.33 12.12 -11.79
C PHE A 243 -3.28 11.05 -12.85
#